data_6b99af58d1fb074fa788b67f4aad04df
#
_entry.id   6b99af58d1fb074fa788b67f4aad04df
#
_cell.length_a   1.000
_cell.length_b   1.000
_cell.length_c   1.000
_cell.angle_alpha   90.00
_cell.angle_beta   90.00
_cell.angle_gamma   90.00
#
_symmetry.space_group_name_H-M   'P 1'
#
loop_
_entity.id
_entity.type
_entity.pdbx_description
1 polymer ?
#
loop_
_entity_poly.entity_id
_entity_poly.type
_entity_poly.pdbx_seq_one_letter_code
_entity_poly.pdbx_strand_id
1 'polypeptide(L)'
;SVGQIEQEGRPISLEDNELLNRLVRFSHLASNAQVVAPSADNPNFTILGDPTEACLNVLAEKAGINLNDNHTWAPRLKEIPFDSDRKRMTTVHKLELGLDGSQHISITKGAPKEVMELCSDYYDNQGMIKSLTATERQAILAANDQFARDGLRVLAVAYRPLDSEHIGEDK
;
A
#
# COMPACT_ATOMS: atom_id res chain seq x y z
N SER A 1 18.74 -0.27 -1.95
CA SER A 1 18.40 -0.57 -3.35
C SER A 1 18.82 0.62 -4.23
N VAL A 2 19.31 0.35 -5.44
CA VAL A 2 19.72 1.39 -6.40
C VAL A 2 18.54 1.65 -7.35
N GLY A 3 18.19 2.90 -7.55
CA GLY A 3 17.12 3.33 -8.47
C GLY A 3 16.31 4.49 -7.88
N GLN A 4 15.60 5.19 -8.74
CA GLN A 4 14.76 6.34 -8.40
C GLN A 4 13.33 6.08 -8.88
N ILE A 5 12.38 6.81 -8.32
CA ILE A 5 11.00 6.81 -8.77
C ILE A 5 10.88 7.87 -9.85
N GLU A 6 10.28 7.50 -10.99
CA GLU A 6 10.13 8.39 -12.14
C GLU A 6 8.66 8.45 -12.59
N GLN A 7 8.28 9.60 -13.08
CA GLN A 7 7.02 9.82 -13.79
C GLN A 7 7.36 10.45 -15.16
N GLU A 8 6.95 9.79 -16.25
CA GLU A 8 7.25 10.22 -17.61
C GLU A 8 8.76 10.47 -17.87
N GLY A 9 9.62 9.61 -17.29
CA GLY A 9 11.08 9.71 -17.41
C GLY A 9 11.73 10.83 -16.59
N ARG A 10 10.99 11.45 -15.67
CA ARG A 10 11.50 12.48 -14.75
C ARG A 10 11.48 11.95 -13.32
N PRO A 11 12.57 12.12 -12.57
CA PRO A 11 12.57 11.77 -11.15
C PRO A 11 11.50 12.56 -10.41
N ILE A 12 10.76 11.86 -9.53
CA ILE A 12 9.80 12.47 -8.62
C ILE A 12 10.15 12.17 -7.17
N SER A 13 9.92 13.16 -6.31
CA SER A 13 10.08 13.04 -4.87
C SER A 13 8.73 12.77 -4.19
N LEU A 14 8.74 12.07 -3.06
CA LEU A 14 7.56 11.94 -2.21
C LEU A 14 7.14 13.28 -1.57
N GLU A 15 8.09 14.20 -1.38
CA GLU A 15 7.83 15.53 -0.81
C GLU A 15 6.95 16.37 -1.74
N ASP A 16 7.11 16.17 -3.06
CA ASP A 16 6.37 16.90 -4.08
C ASP A 16 5.05 16.20 -4.49
N ASN A 17 4.80 14.98 -4.00
CA ASN A 17 3.64 14.18 -4.40
C ASN A 17 3.02 13.45 -3.20
N GLU A 18 2.06 14.12 -2.54
CA GLU A 18 1.38 13.58 -1.36
C GLU A 18 0.66 12.25 -1.63
N LEU A 19 0.03 12.10 -2.80
CA LEU A 19 -0.66 10.86 -3.16
C LEU A 19 0.32 9.69 -3.27
N LEU A 20 1.45 9.89 -3.93
CA LEU A 20 2.50 8.88 -4.04
C LEU A 20 3.10 8.57 -2.66
N ASN A 21 3.34 9.58 -1.83
CA ASN A 21 3.82 9.39 -0.46
C ASN A 21 2.86 8.50 0.34
N ARG A 22 1.57 8.80 0.29
CA ARG A 22 0.52 8.03 0.96
C ARG A 22 0.45 6.60 0.44
N LEU A 23 0.46 6.42 -0.88
CA LEU A 23 0.45 5.10 -1.51
C LEU A 23 1.63 4.25 -1.05
N VAL A 24 2.85 4.80 -1.10
CA VAL A 24 4.06 4.06 -0.73
C VAL A 24 4.05 3.70 0.76
N ARG A 25 3.71 4.64 1.64
CA ARG A 25 3.63 4.40 3.09
C ARG A 25 2.58 3.35 3.44
N PHE A 26 1.37 3.44 2.89
CA PHE A 26 0.30 2.48 3.18
C PHE A 26 0.60 1.11 2.60
N SER A 27 1.20 1.04 1.41
CA SER A 27 1.66 -0.23 0.84
C SER A 27 2.65 -0.94 1.74
N HIS A 28 3.61 -0.19 2.29
CA HIS A 28 4.60 -0.72 3.22
C HIS A 28 3.98 -1.13 4.56
N LEU A 29 3.12 -0.29 5.17
CA LEU A 29 2.43 -0.61 6.42
C LEU A 29 1.61 -1.91 6.34
N ALA A 30 1.03 -2.20 5.18
CA ALA A 30 0.27 -3.42 4.92
C ALA A 30 1.14 -4.58 4.41
N SER A 31 2.47 -4.56 4.59
CA SER A 31 3.39 -5.64 4.20
C SER A 31 3.92 -6.40 5.40
N ASN A 32 4.07 -7.72 5.25
CA ASN A 32 4.72 -8.61 6.23
C ASN A 32 6.11 -9.07 5.76
N ALA A 33 6.47 -8.82 4.51
CA ALA A 33 7.77 -9.17 4.00
C ALA A 33 8.87 -8.28 4.61
N GLN A 34 10.07 -8.80 4.63
CA GLN A 34 11.26 -8.06 5.06
C GLN A 34 12.34 -8.15 3.97
N VAL A 35 13.05 -7.06 3.78
CA VAL A 35 14.25 -7.01 2.96
C VAL A 35 15.45 -6.96 3.90
N VAL A 36 16.24 -8.02 3.89
CA VAL A 36 17.42 -8.15 4.75
C VAL A 36 18.65 -7.69 3.96
N ALA A 37 19.36 -6.73 4.52
CA ALA A 37 20.60 -6.21 3.92
C ALA A 37 21.71 -7.27 3.87
N PRO A 38 22.66 -7.13 2.95
CA PRO A 38 23.85 -7.99 2.91
C PRO A 38 24.59 -8.04 4.24
N SER A 39 25.13 -9.22 4.58
CA SER A 39 25.96 -9.47 5.76
C SER A 39 27.28 -10.13 5.34
N ALA A 40 28.19 -10.34 6.31
CA ALA A 40 29.44 -11.05 6.06
C ALA A 40 29.22 -12.47 5.53
N ASP A 41 28.13 -13.13 5.94
CA ASP A 41 27.81 -14.51 5.56
C ASP A 41 26.97 -14.58 4.26
N ASN A 42 26.30 -13.49 3.89
CA ASN A 42 25.51 -13.41 2.68
C ASN A 42 25.66 -12.03 2.03
N PRO A 43 26.42 -11.91 0.93
CA PRO A 43 26.68 -10.63 0.27
C PRO A 43 25.50 -10.07 -0.53
N ASN A 44 24.39 -10.81 -0.62
CA ASN A 44 23.22 -10.39 -1.36
C ASN A 44 22.06 -9.97 -0.43
N PHE A 45 21.21 -9.07 -0.92
CA PHE A 45 19.92 -8.83 -0.29
C PHE A 45 19.08 -10.10 -0.30
N THR A 46 18.42 -10.38 0.82
CA THR A 46 17.54 -11.54 0.98
C THR A 46 16.13 -11.07 1.30
N ILE A 47 15.14 -11.77 0.76
CA ILE A 47 13.73 -11.53 1.03
C ILE A 47 13.24 -12.60 2.01
N LEU A 48 12.62 -12.14 3.10
CA LEU A 48 11.85 -12.98 4.01
C LEU A 48 10.37 -12.68 3.80
N GLY A 49 9.56 -13.71 3.53
CA GLY A 49 8.14 -13.60 3.22
C GLY A 49 7.83 -13.63 1.73
N ASP A 50 6.67 -13.12 1.34
CA ASP A 50 6.20 -13.14 -0.05
C ASP A 50 6.96 -12.12 -0.92
N PRO A 51 7.53 -12.53 -2.08
CA PRO A 51 8.23 -11.60 -2.98
C PRO A 51 7.34 -10.47 -3.51
N THR A 52 6.04 -10.70 -3.67
CA THR A 52 5.08 -9.67 -4.10
C THR A 52 4.94 -8.58 -3.05
N GLU A 53 5.05 -8.93 -1.77
CA GLU A 53 5.04 -7.95 -0.67
C GLU A 53 6.40 -7.26 -0.53
N ALA A 54 7.48 -7.97 -0.74
CA ALA A 54 8.83 -7.42 -0.60
C ALA A 54 9.09 -6.26 -1.59
N CYS A 55 8.48 -6.29 -2.78
CA CYS A 55 8.60 -5.19 -3.74
C CYS A 55 8.05 -3.87 -3.19
N LEU A 56 7.06 -3.90 -2.29
CA LEU A 56 6.50 -2.70 -1.64
C LEU A 56 7.51 -2.08 -0.66
N ASN A 57 8.26 -2.92 0.05
CA ASN A 57 9.32 -2.45 0.95
C ASN A 57 10.51 -1.89 0.16
N VAL A 58 10.89 -2.54 -0.94
CA VAL A 58 11.92 -2.01 -1.86
C VAL A 58 11.48 -0.66 -2.44
N LEU A 59 10.20 -0.50 -2.79
CA LEU A 59 9.66 0.78 -3.24
C LEU A 59 9.76 1.85 -2.14
N ALA A 60 9.40 1.51 -0.90
CA ALA A 60 9.49 2.42 0.23
C ALA A 60 10.94 2.87 0.51
N GLU A 61 11.91 1.94 0.47
CA GLU A 61 13.33 2.29 0.58
C GLU A 61 13.81 3.22 -0.55
N LYS A 62 13.42 2.93 -1.81
CA LYS A 62 13.74 3.80 -2.96
C LYS A 62 13.14 5.20 -2.80
N ALA A 63 12.00 5.30 -2.16
CA ALA A 63 11.32 6.54 -1.84
C ALA A 63 11.92 7.27 -0.63
N GLY A 64 12.99 6.74 -0.01
CA GLY A 64 13.63 7.34 1.16
C GLY A 64 12.88 7.16 2.47
N ILE A 65 11.89 6.26 2.53
CA ILE A 65 11.18 5.96 3.77
C ILE A 65 12.04 5.05 4.63
N ASN A 66 12.28 5.47 5.87
CA ASN A 66 12.94 4.61 6.85
C ASN A 66 11.95 3.56 7.38
N LEU A 67 12.15 2.31 7.00
CA LEU A 67 11.24 1.21 7.34
C LEU A 67 11.16 0.92 8.85
N ASN A 68 12.15 1.34 9.62
CA ASN A 68 12.19 1.13 11.06
C ASN A 68 11.33 2.14 11.85
N ASP A 69 10.94 3.25 11.24
CA ASP A 69 10.18 4.30 11.92
C ASP A 69 8.68 3.98 12.08
N ASN A 70 8.18 2.93 11.43
CA ASN A 70 6.76 2.57 11.46
C ASN A 70 6.22 2.25 12.85
N HIS A 71 7.06 1.70 13.71
CA HIS A 71 6.68 1.38 15.10
C HIS A 71 6.37 2.62 15.93
N THR A 72 6.82 3.78 15.50
CA THR A 72 6.60 5.04 16.22
C THR A 72 5.39 5.79 15.69
N TRP A 73 5.30 6.03 14.38
CA TRP A 73 4.25 6.89 13.82
C TRP A 73 2.95 6.16 13.42
N ALA A 74 3.02 4.83 13.19
CA ALA A 74 1.86 4.02 12.79
C ALA A 74 1.94 2.57 13.33
N PRO A 75 2.01 2.36 14.66
CA PRO A 75 2.04 1.01 15.21
C PRO A 75 0.85 0.19 14.74
N ARG A 76 1.13 -1.05 14.30
CA ARG A 76 0.10 -2.00 13.89
C ARG A 76 -0.60 -2.56 15.13
N LEU A 77 -1.92 -2.46 15.15
CA LEU A 77 -2.77 -2.95 16.22
C LEU A 77 -3.37 -4.32 15.92
N LYS A 78 -3.76 -4.55 14.66
CA LYS A 78 -4.42 -5.79 14.24
C LYS A 78 -4.02 -6.12 12.80
N GLU A 79 -4.09 -7.41 12.47
CA GLU A 79 -3.94 -7.92 11.12
C GLU A 79 -5.04 -8.94 10.83
N ILE A 80 -5.63 -8.85 9.64
CA ILE A 80 -6.40 -9.90 9.01
C ILE A 80 -5.53 -10.39 7.86
N PRO A 81 -4.92 -11.59 7.98
CA PRO A 81 -3.94 -12.07 7.03
C PRO A 81 -4.50 -12.23 5.62
N PHE A 82 -3.61 -12.35 4.65
CA PHE A 82 -4.01 -12.68 3.29
C PHE A 82 -4.75 -14.01 3.25
N ASP A 83 -5.83 -13.99 2.52
CA ASP A 83 -6.68 -15.15 2.27
C ASP A 83 -6.92 -15.29 0.77
N SER A 84 -6.74 -16.50 0.23
CA SER A 84 -6.81 -16.78 -1.21
C SER A 84 -8.22 -16.63 -1.80
N ASP A 85 -9.25 -16.80 -0.99
CA ASP A 85 -10.65 -16.65 -1.44
C ASP A 85 -11.01 -15.16 -1.47
N ARG A 86 -10.58 -14.41 -0.45
CA ARG A 86 -10.76 -12.96 -0.37
C ARG A 86 -9.76 -12.18 -1.22
N LYS A 87 -8.61 -12.76 -1.58
CA LYS A 87 -7.48 -12.18 -2.34
C LYS A 87 -7.00 -10.84 -1.82
N ARG A 88 -7.09 -10.61 -0.51
CA ARG A 88 -6.68 -9.40 0.16
C ARG A 88 -6.27 -9.66 1.60
N MET A 89 -5.49 -8.74 2.15
CA MET A 89 -5.19 -8.65 3.58
C MET A 89 -5.53 -7.27 4.09
N THR A 90 -5.75 -7.15 5.38
CA THR A 90 -6.03 -5.87 6.04
C THR A 90 -5.19 -5.73 7.30
N THR A 91 -4.64 -4.55 7.51
CA THR A 91 -3.94 -4.18 8.74
C THR A 91 -4.61 -2.98 9.37
N VAL A 92 -4.64 -2.91 10.69
CA VAL A 92 -5.17 -1.78 11.46
C VAL A 92 -4.02 -1.09 12.16
N HIS A 93 -3.97 0.22 12.06
CA HIS A 93 -2.90 1.04 12.60
C HIS A 93 -3.46 2.20 13.41
N LYS A 94 -2.67 2.61 14.42
CA LYS A 94 -2.87 3.89 15.11
C LYS A 94 -1.89 4.90 14.55
N LEU A 95 -2.38 6.01 14.02
CA LEU A 95 -1.54 7.08 13.49
C LEU A 95 -1.30 8.14 14.58
N GLU A 96 -0.06 8.57 14.72
CA GLU A 96 0.31 9.60 15.70
C GLU A 96 -0.39 10.93 15.42
N LEU A 97 -0.40 11.37 14.18
CA LEU A 97 -1.02 12.64 13.77
C LEU A 97 -2.47 12.50 13.31
N GLY A 98 -2.99 11.27 13.24
CA GLY A 98 -4.31 11.00 12.66
C GLY A 98 -4.40 11.22 11.14
N LEU A 99 -5.52 10.83 10.57
CA LEU A 99 -5.86 11.03 9.16
C LEU A 99 -7.38 11.12 9.00
N ASP A 100 -7.86 12.10 8.23
CA ASP A 100 -9.30 12.29 7.95
C ASP A 100 -10.18 12.30 9.22
N GLY A 101 -9.66 12.93 10.29
CA GLY A 101 -10.37 13.06 11.58
C GLY A 101 -10.27 11.87 12.52
N SER A 102 -9.60 10.77 12.12
CA SER A 102 -9.39 9.61 12.96
C SER A 102 -7.91 9.36 13.27
N GLN A 103 -7.63 8.86 14.47
CA GLN A 103 -6.30 8.32 14.82
C GLN A 103 -6.12 6.85 14.43
N HIS A 104 -7.16 6.17 13.97
CA HIS A 104 -7.10 4.78 13.59
C HIS A 104 -7.49 4.61 12.13
N ILE A 105 -6.75 3.79 11.43
CA ILE A 105 -7.05 3.44 10.04
C ILE A 105 -6.95 1.93 9.83
N SER A 106 -7.79 1.41 8.95
CA SER A 106 -7.56 0.12 8.31
C SER A 106 -6.95 0.34 6.93
N ILE A 107 -5.93 -0.45 6.60
CA ILE A 107 -5.31 -0.47 5.27
C ILE A 107 -5.53 -1.85 4.69
N THR A 108 -6.15 -1.91 3.52
CA THR A 108 -6.40 -3.16 2.79
C THR A 108 -5.61 -3.15 1.50
N LYS A 109 -4.84 -4.22 1.26
CA LYS A 109 -4.18 -4.46 -0.03
C LYS A 109 -4.58 -5.80 -0.62
N GLY A 110 -4.59 -5.89 -1.93
CA GLY A 110 -4.92 -7.14 -2.61
C GLY A 110 -5.14 -6.98 -4.10
N ALA A 111 -5.84 -7.95 -4.69
CA ALA A 111 -6.19 -7.90 -6.10
C ALA A 111 -7.13 -6.72 -6.38
N PRO A 112 -6.90 -5.96 -7.48
CA PRO A 112 -7.62 -4.71 -7.73
C PRO A 112 -9.14 -4.84 -7.72
N LYS A 113 -9.68 -5.90 -8.30
CA LYS A 113 -11.12 -6.13 -8.35
C LYS A 113 -11.72 -6.27 -6.94
N GLU A 114 -11.13 -7.14 -6.14
CA GLU A 114 -11.60 -7.48 -4.79
C GLU A 114 -11.43 -6.32 -3.79
N VAL A 115 -10.39 -5.49 -3.96
CA VAL A 115 -10.22 -4.30 -3.14
C VAL A 115 -11.19 -3.20 -3.54
N MET A 116 -11.39 -2.96 -4.85
CA MET A 116 -12.36 -1.96 -5.33
C MET A 116 -13.80 -2.24 -4.92
N GLU A 117 -14.19 -3.51 -4.73
CA GLU A 117 -15.53 -3.87 -4.24
C GLU A 117 -15.82 -3.28 -2.85
N LEU A 118 -14.78 -3.00 -2.07
CA LEU A 118 -14.87 -2.39 -0.73
C LEU A 118 -14.85 -0.85 -0.76
N CYS A 119 -14.51 -0.25 -1.91
CA CYS A 119 -14.29 1.19 -2.01
C CYS A 119 -15.56 1.92 -2.49
N SER A 120 -15.86 3.05 -1.85
CA SER A 120 -16.85 4.04 -2.32
C SER A 120 -16.20 5.13 -3.19
N ASP A 121 -14.93 5.42 -2.92
CA ASP A 121 -14.21 6.54 -3.47
C ASP A 121 -12.81 6.13 -3.94
N TYR A 122 -12.18 6.99 -4.73
CA TYR A 122 -10.81 6.83 -5.18
C TYR A 122 -10.09 8.18 -5.28
N TYR A 123 -8.77 8.15 -5.28
CA TYR A 123 -7.97 9.33 -5.59
C TYR A 123 -7.72 9.41 -7.09
N ASP A 124 -8.01 10.56 -7.69
CA ASP A 124 -7.64 10.83 -9.07
C ASP A 124 -6.14 11.24 -9.18
N ASN A 125 -5.67 11.46 -10.41
CA ASN A 125 -4.27 11.84 -10.69
C ASN A 125 -3.85 13.19 -10.09
N GLN A 126 -4.81 13.97 -9.59
CA GLN A 126 -4.58 15.25 -8.93
C GLN A 126 -4.61 15.12 -7.40
N GLY A 127 -4.79 13.90 -6.89
CA GLY A 127 -4.92 13.63 -5.46
C GLY A 127 -6.27 14.02 -4.87
N MET A 128 -7.28 14.25 -5.71
CA MET A 128 -8.64 14.57 -5.25
C MET A 128 -9.45 13.31 -5.04
N ILE A 129 -10.22 13.28 -3.95
CA ILE A 129 -11.16 12.18 -3.68
C ILE A 129 -12.38 12.34 -4.58
N LYS A 130 -12.71 11.29 -5.30
CA LYS A 130 -13.90 11.20 -6.18
C LYS A 130 -14.65 9.91 -5.93
N SER A 131 -15.96 9.95 -6.11
CA SER A 131 -16.80 8.76 -6.00
C SER A 131 -16.48 7.74 -7.07
N LEU A 132 -16.29 6.49 -6.65
CA LEU A 132 -15.93 5.37 -7.52
C LEU A 132 -17.17 4.82 -8.23
N THR A 133 -17.57 5.45 -9.33
CA THR A 133 -18.74 5.05 -10.14
C THR A 133 -18.45 3.78 -10.95
N ALA A 134 -19.48 3.22 -11.59
CA ALA A 134 -19.33 2.06 -12.47
C ALA A 134 -18.36 2.33 -13.64
N THR A 135 -18.34 3.55 -14.16
CA THR A 135 -17.45 3.97 -15.26
C THR A 135 -15.99 3.97 -14.81
N GLU A 136 -15.69 4.56 -13.64
CA GLU A 136 -14.33 4.56 -13.09
C GLU A 136 -13.86 3.14 -12.76
N ARG A 137 -14.74 2.30 -12.18
CA ARG A 137 -14.43 0.89 -11.92
C ARG A 137 -14.03 0.16 -13.21
N GLN A 138 -14.78 0.34 -14.27
CA GLN A 138 -14.47 -0.27 -15.57
C GLN A 138 -13.13 0.24 -16.13
N ALA A 139 -12.85 1.53 -16.04
CA ALA A 139 -11.61 2.12 -16.51
C ALA A 139 -10.40 1.57 -15.73
N ILE A 140 -10.50 1.46 -14.40
CA ILE A 140 -9.43 0.89 -13.55
C ILE A 140 -9.22 -0.59 -13.87
N LEU A 141 -10.28 -1.37 -14.06
CA LEU A 141 -10.17 -2.79 -14.43
C LEU A 141 -9.56 -2.96 -15.82
N ALA A 142 -9.91 -2.11 -16.78
CA ALA A 142 -9.31 -2.14 -18.12
C ALA A 142 -7.80 -1.84 -18.07
N ALA A 143 -7.37 -0.88 -17.24
CA ALA A 143 -5.95 -0.60 -17.01
C ALA A 143 -5.24 -1.79 -16.34
N ASN A 144 -5.86 -2.40 -15.33
CA ASN A 144 -5.33 -3.61 -14.69
C ASN A 144 -5.13 -4.76 -15.70
N ASP A 145 -6.11 -4.98 -16.58
CA ASP A 145 -6.04 -6.02 -17.61
C ASP A 145 -4.94 -5.73 -18.63
N GLN A 146 -4.70 -4.46 -18.95
CA GLN A 146 -3.59 -4.07 -19.81
C GLN A 146 -2.24 -4.37 -19.15
N PHE A 147 -2.03 -3.98 -17.90
CA PHE A 147 -0.82 -4.33 -17.16
C PHE A 147 -0.61 -5.85 -17.05
N ALA A 148 -1.69 -6.61 -16.85
CA ALA A 148 -1.61 -8.07 -16.83
C ALA A 148 -1.16 -8.67 -18.17
N ARG A 149 -1.61 -8.12 -19.31
CA ARG A 149 -1.11 -8.53 -20.64
C ARG A 149 0.37 -8.23 -20.84
N ASP A 150 0.86 -7.15 -20.21
CA ASP A 150 2.28 -6.79 -20.23
C ASP A 150 3.11 -7.60 -19.20
N GLY A 151 2.49 -8.62 -18.58
CA GLY A 151 3.14 -9.51 -17.60
C GLY A 151 3.32 -8.88 -16.21
N LEU A 152 2.69 -7.75 -15.94
CA LEU A 152 2.80 -7.05 -14.67
C LEU A 152 1.70 -7.49 -13.70
N ARG A 153 2.07 -7.65 -12.42
CA ARG A 153 1.11 -7.87 -11.33
C ARG A 153 0.74 -6.53 -10.70
N VAL A 154 -0.55 -6.24 -10.64
CA VAL A 154 -1.08 -5.03 -10.01
C VAL A 154 -1.61 -5.36 -8.62
N LEU A 155 -1.30 -4.51 -7.65
CA LEU A 155 -1.91 -4.51 -6.32
C LEU A 155 -2.68 -3.21 -6.12
N ALA A 156 -3.88 -3.31 -5.59
CA ALA A 156 -4.62 -2.16 -5.10
C ALA A 156 -4.37 -1.99 -3.60
N VAL A 157 -4.33 -0.74 -3.17
CA VAL A 157 -4.25 -0.35 -1.76
C VAL A 157 -5.38 0.62 -1.47
N ALA A 158 -6.17 0.31 -0.46
CA ALA A 158 -7.25 1.15 0.03
C ALA A 158 -7.09 1.39 1.54
N TYR A 159 -7.66 2.45 2.04
CA TYR A 159 -7.71 2.70 3.48
C TYR A 159 -9.10 3.19 3.90
N ARG A 160 -9.39 3.05 5.18
CA ARG A 160 -10.59 3.59 5.82
C ARG A 160 -10.24 4.13 7.20
N PRO A 161 -10.58 5.39 7.52
CA PRO A 161 -10.58 5.87 8.90
C PRO A 161 -11.50 5.02 9.76
N LEU A 162 -11.10 4.73 11.00
CA LEU A 162 -11.86 3.92 11.94
C LEU A 162 -12.16 4.71 13.19
N ASP A 163 -13.39 4.63 13.67
CA ASP A 163 -13.73 5.06 15.03
C ASP A 163 -13.15 4.08 16.04
N SER A 164 -12.82 4.55 17.24
CA SER A 164 -12.22 3.73 18.30
C SER A 164 -13.07 2.51 18.68
N GLU A 165 -14.38 2.56 18.46
CA GLU A 165 -15.33 1.50 18.75
C GLU A 165 -15.26 0.35 17.74
N HIS A 166 -14.75 0.58 16.51
CA HIS A 166 -14.73 -0.39 15.41
C HIS A 166 -13.40 -1.10 15.21
N ILE A 167 -12.42 -0.91 16.09
CA ILE A 167 -11.06 -1.50 15.96
C ILE A 167 -11.09 -3.05 16.03
N GLY A 168 -12.14 -3.63 16.56
CA GLY A 168 -12.32 -5.08 16.76
C GLY A 168 -13.19 -5.80 15.73
N GLU A 169 -13.90 -5.09 14.86
CA GLU A 169 -14.88 -5.70 13.96
C GLU A 169 -14.19 -6.27 12.70
N ASP A 170 -14.34 -7.57 12.51
CA ASP A 170 -13.96 -8.31 11.31
C ASP A 170 -15.06 -8.13 10.23
N LYS A 171 -15.01 -7.07 9.44
CA LYS A 171 -15.89 -6.91 8.27
C LYS A 171 -15.11 -6.73 7.00
#